data_88720f62d05296a8f6cb8e7555ec1ef5
#
_entry.id   88720f62d05296a8f6cb8e7555ec1ef5
#
_cell.length_a   1.000
_cell.length_b   1.000
_cell.length_c   1.000
_cell.angle_alpha   90.00
_cell.angle_beta   90.00
_cell.angle_gamma   90.00
#
_symmetry.space_group_name_H-M   'P 1'
#
loop_
_entity.id
_entity.type
_entity.pdbx_description
1 polymer ?
#
loop_
_entity_poly.entity_id
_entity_poly.type
_entity_poly.pdbx_seq_one_letter_code
_entity_poly.pdbx_strand_id
1 'polypeptide(L)'
;VRRTTTRRLLSTLAASAVVAAGLAMPMSSAAAQTGSATGYATQNGGTTGGAGGQTVQATTGTQIHEALCNRSSASTPIVIEVSGTINHGNTSKVSGDSCDTADDVIELKKISNVTIVGTGGGAVFDQLGIHIRESSNIIIQNVTVRNVKKSGSPTSNGGDAIGMESDVRNVWVDHVTLEASGGESEGYDALFDMKNNTQYVTLSYSILRNSGRGGLVGSSESDRSNGYVTYHHNRFENLDSRAPLLRGGVGHMYNNHYTQLHKSGINSRAGARAKVENNYFEDSKDVLGTFYTDERGTWEVGGNIFDNVTWSSQGDENYPAGPDPESTTSVSIPYSYELDDAGCVPEMLGQIAGANKGNQVSDGDCEAENPPDPDPTDPPDPDPTDPPEGTNLSSGAGADGSGKASGTSYGNVVDGDMGTYWSPSGSTGRISVKWASDVTVSTINIREAAGAEGNIGSWRVVDHDSGDVLATGSGAGVIDIDPTTLRKINFEITGSNGTPRVAEFETYAG
;
A
#
# COMPACT_ATOMS: atom_id res chain seq x y z
N VAL A 1 94.74 -17.59 -38.62
CA VAL A 1 93.65 -18.30 -38.01
C VAL A 1 93.18 -17.49 -36.79
N ARG A 2 92.07 -16.74 -36.87
CA ARG A 2 91.48 -15.96 -35.77
C ARG A 2 90.27 -16.66 -35.23
N ARG A 3 90.22 -16.92 -33.93
CA ARG A 3 89.04 -17.42 -33.20
C ARG A 3 88.13 -16.22 -32.89
N THR A 4 86.88 -16.33 -33.27
CA THR A 4 85.79 -15.42 -32.88
C THR A 4 84.96 -16.03 -31.78
N THR A 5 84.89 -15.42 -30.64
CA THR A 5 84.17 -15.82 -29.47
C THR A 5 82.77 -15.19 -29.55
N THR A 6 81.79 -16.00 -29.64
CA THR A 6 80.37 -15.55 -29.63
C THR A 6 79.85 -15.47 -28.20
N ARG A 7 79.51 -14.24 -27.74
CA ARG A 7 78.83 -14.00 -26.47
C ARG A 7 77.33 -14.19 -26.68
N ARG A 8 76.71 -15.13 -25.95
CA ARG A 8 75.27 -15.25 -25.83
C ARG A 8 74.74 -14.21 -24.84
N LEU A 9 73.83 -13.30 -25.25
CA LEU A 9 73.03 -12.49 -24.39
C LEU A 9 71.81 -13.33 -23.94
N LEU A 10 71.67 -13.51 -22.63
CA LEU A 10 70.39 -13.93 -22.03
C LEU A 10 69.50 -12.68 -21.90
N SER A 11 68.39 -12.68 -22.61
CA SER A 11 67.30 -11.72 -22.41
C SER A 11 66.32 -12.29 -21.38
N THR A 12 66.32 -11.69 -20.20
CA THR A 12 65.27 -11.95 -19.19
C THR A 12 64.02 -11.18 -19.57
N LEU A 13 62.93 -11.89 -19.92
CA LEU A 13 61.59 -11.33 -20.04
C LEU A 13 61.07 -11.12 -18.61
N ALA A 14 60.86 -9.87 -18.20
CA ALA A 14 60.08 -9.51 -17.04
C ALA A 14 58.61 -9.49 -17.46
N ALA A 15 57.83 -10.44 -16.99
CA ALA A 15 56.38 -10.42 -17.12
C ALA A 15 55.79 -9.43 -16.09
N SER A 16 55.32 -8.29 -16.56
CA SER A 16 54.55 -7.32 -15.74
C SER A 16 53.13 -7.85 -15.63
N ALA A 17 52.76 -8.37 -14.44
CA ALA A 17 51.39 -8.65 -14.08
C ALA A 17 50.69 -7.30 -13.82
N VAL A 18 49.82 -6.90 -14.73
CA VAL A 18 48.86 -5.81 -14.50
C VAL A 18 47.72 -6.37 -13.60
N VAL A 19 47.80 -6.04 -12.31
CA VAL A 19 46.67 -6.25 -11.40
C VAL A 19 45.67 -5.16 -11.73
N ALA A 20 44.58 -5.53 -12.44
CA ALA A 20 43.40 -4.70 -12.56
C ALA A 20 42.71 -4.68 -11.18
N ALA A 21 43.00 -3.64 -10.39
CA ALA A 21 42.20 -3.30 -9.23
C ALA A 21 40.85 -2.81 -9.76
N GLY A 22 39.87 -3.70 -9.81
CA GLY A 22 38.47 -3.34 -9.97
C GLY A 22 38.08 -2.48 -8.76
N LEU A 23 37.92 -1.19 -8.97
CA LEU A 23 37.18 -0.33 -8.06
C LEU A 23 35.75 -0.84 -8.03
N ALA A 24 35.41 -1.67 -7.04
CA ALA A 24 34.02 -1.85 -6.65
C ALA A 24 33.54 -0.48 -6.15
N MET A 25 32.83 0.26 -7.00
CA MET A 25 32.03 1.36 -6.53
C MET A 25 31.02 0.77 -5.55
N PRO A 26 30.80 1.37 -4.37
CA PRO A 26 29.68 1.00 -3.55
C PRO A 26 28.44 1.23 -4.42
N MET A 27 27.65 0.19 -4.71
CA MET A 27 26.29 0.37 -5.17
C MET A 27 25.59 1.08 -4.01
N SER A 28 25.30 2.37 -4.17
CA SER A 28 24.32 3.00 -3.30
C SER A 28 23.03 2.23 -3.53
N SER A 29 22.54 1.58 -2.52
CA SER A 29 21.18 1.05 -2.53
C SER A 29 20.26 2.26 -2.72
N ALA A 30 19.79 2.50 -3.93
CA ALA A 30 18.70 3.43 -4.13
C ALA A 30 17.51 2.84 -3.36
N ALA A 31 16.85 3.66 -2.56
CA ALA A 31 15.65 3.24 -1.87
C ALA A 31 14.60 2.84 -2.92
N ALA A 32 14.33 1.55 -3.01
CA ALA A 32 13.49 1.02 -4.08
C ALA A 32 12.02 1.42 -3.93
N GLN A 33 11.55 1.58 -2.72
CA GLN A 33 10.18 1.95 -2.37
C GLN A 33 10.23 2.67 -1.03
N THR A 34 9.41 3.68 -0.84
CA THR A 34 9.29 4.37 0.45
C THR A 34 7.92 4.13 1.05
N GLY A 35 7.87 3.88 2.37
CA GLY A 35 6.64 3.66 3.12
C GLY A 35 5.96 2.31 2.85
N SER A 36 4.86 2.09 3.52
CA SER A 36 4.00 0.91 3.44
C SER A 36 2.65 1.25 2.85
N ALA A 37 1.98 0.26 2.24
CA ALA A 37 0.64 0.44 1.69
C ALA A 37 -0.35 0.89 2.79
N THR A 38 -1.29 1.73 2.42
CA THR A 38 -2.32 2.30 3.29
C THR A 38 -3.72 1.94 2.81
N GLY A 39 -4.74 2.29 3.58
CA GLY A 39 -6.11 2.16 3.15
C GLY A 39 -6.52 0.72 2.84
N TYR A 40 -7.41 0.54 1.88
CA TYR A 40 -7.87 -0.79 1.49
C TYR A 40 -6.77 -1.68 0.87
N ALA A 41 -5.67 -1.12 0.38
CA ALA A 41 -4.54 -1.92 -0.09
C ALA A 41 -3.84 -2.71 1.03
N THR A 42 -4.07 -2.38 2.31
CA THR A 42 -3.59 -3.16 3.46
C THR A 42 -4.43 -4.40 3.74
N GLN A 43 -5.63 -4.48 3.18
CA GLN A 43 -6.57 -5.56 3.43
C GLN A 43 -6.35 -6.74 2.45
N ASN A 44 -7.03 -7.87 2.69
CA ASN A 44 -6.92 -9.05 1.82
C ASN A 44 -5.47 -9.58 1.68
N GLY A 45 -4.72 -9.60 2.78
CA GLY A 45 -3.33 -10.05 2.81
C GLY A 45 -2.30 -8.95 2.51
N GLY A 46 -2.75 -7.70 2.34
CA GLY A 46 -1.88 -6.54 2.16
C GLY A 46 -1.24 -6.41 0.77
N THR A 47 -0.53 -5.31 0.57
CA THR A 47 0.18 -5.01 -0.67
C THR A 47 1.65 -4.71 -0.36
N THR A 48 2.54 -5.60 -0.76
CA THR A 48 4.00 -5.52 -0.55
C THR A 48 4.76 -5.35 -1.87
N GLY A 49 4.05 -5.41 -3.00
CA GLY A 49 4.65 -5.29 -4.33
C GLY A 49 5.77 -6.30 -4.56
N GLY A 50 6.91 -5.79 -5.03
CA GLY A 50 8.11 -6.58 -5.31
C GLY A 50 9.06 -6.77 -4.12
N ALA A 51 8.61 -6.51 -2.89
CA ALA A 51 9.46 -6.63 -1.70
C ALA A 51 10.17 -7.98 -1.61
N GLY A 52 11.44 -7.98 -1.21
CA GLY A 52 12.28 -9.17 -1.15
C GLY A 52 12.72 -9.73 -2.52
N GLY A 53 12.28 -9.13 -3.63
CA GLY A 53 12.66 -9.51 -4.97
C GLY A 53 13.94 -8.84 -5.47
N GLN A 54 14.33 -9.18 -6.70
CA GLN A 54 15.43 -8.52 -7.38
C GLN A 54 15.04 -7.07 -7.74
N THR A 55 15.94 -6.12 -7.51
CA THR A 55 15.82 -4.75 -8.01
C THR A 55 16.53 -4.63 -9.37
N VAL A 56 15.86 -4.05 -10.36
CA VAL A 56 16.39 -3.79 -11.70
C VAL A 56 16.13 -2.35 -12.12
N GLN A 57 17.03 -1.80 -12.92
CA GLN A 57 16.92 -0.46 -13.49
C GLN A 57 16.29 -0.52 -14.89
N ALA A 58 15.39 0.42 -15.20
CA ALA A 58 14.80 0.55 -16.53
C ALA A 58 14.69 2.03 -16.95
N THR A 59 15.07 2.32 -18.17
CA THR A 59 14.96 3.64 -18.80
C THR A 59 14.10 3.63 -20.07
N THR A 60 13.57 2.46 -20.43
CA THR A 60 12.67 2.25 -21.56
C THR A 60 11.54 1.29 -21.19
N GLY A 61 10.41 1.41 -21.87
CA GLY A 61 9.29 0.49 -21.66
C GLY A 61 9.64 -0.95 -22.06
N THR A 62 10.49 -1.13 -23.07
CA THR A 62 11.00 -2.46 -23.43
C THR A 62 11.77 -3.10 -22.27
N GLN A 63 12.63 -2.35 -21.57
CA GLN A 63 13.36 -2.85 -20.39
C GLN A 63 12.41 -3.20 -19.22
N ILE A 64 11.34 -2.43 -19.03
CA ILE A 64 10.28 -2.77 -18.05
C ILE A 64 9.66 -4.12 -18.43
N HIS A 65 9.26 -4.30 -19.69
CA HIS A 65 8.69 -5.55 -20.18
C HIS A 65 9.66 -6.72 -20.08
N GLU A 66 10.94 -6.54 -20.42
CA GLU A 66 11.98 -7.54 -20.25
C GLU A 66 12.14 -7.95 -18.78
N ALA A 67 12.16 -6.98 -17.86
CA ALA A 67 12.23 -7.23 -16.43
C ALA A 67 11.04 -8.07 -15.94
N LEU A 68 9.83 -7.77 -16.40
CA LEU A 68 8.62 -8.53 -16.07
C LEU A 68 8.65 -9.95 -16.64
N CYS A 69 9.11 -10.14 -17.90
CA CYS A 69 9.02 -11.40 -18.61
C CYS A 69 10.21 -12.36 -18.39
N ASN A 70 11.33 -11.85 -17.86
CA ASN A 70 12.52 -12.66 -17.55
C ASN A 70 12.53 -13.22 -16.11
N ARG A 71 11.45 -13.06 -15.36
CA ARG A 71 11.32 -13.67 -14.03
C ARG A 71 11.17 -15.18 -14.13
N SER A 72 11.57 -15.90 -13.10
CA SER A 72 11.42 -17.36 -13.04
C SER A 72 9.96 -17.84 -13.04
N SER A 73 9.02 -16.96 -12.64
CA SER A 73 7.58 -17.18 -12.74
C SER A 73 6.84 -15.84 -12.74
N ALA A 74 5.55 -15.86 -13.09
CA ALA A 74 4.67 -14.69 -13.06
C ALA A 74 4.48 -14.08 -11.65
N SER A 75 4.79 -14.83 -10.60
CA SER A 75 4.68 -14.39 -9.20
C SER A 75 6.03 -14.16 -8.51
N THR A 76 7.16 -14.32 -9.19
CA THR A 76 8.47 -13.99 -8.61
C THR A 76 8.54 -12.50 -8.31
N PRO A 77 8.84 -12.08 -7.06
CA PRO A 77 8.89 -10.66 -6.70
C PRO A 77 9.96 -9.90 -7.50
N ILE A 78 9.65 -8.66 -7.88
CA ILE A 78 10.58 -7.78 -8.59
C ILE A 78 10.28 -6.31 -8.30
N VAL A 79 11.33 -5.53 -8.08
CA VAL A 79 11.30 -4.07 -8.04
C VAL A 79 11.94 -3.52 -9.31
N ILE A 80 11.21 -2.66 -10.02
CA ILE A 80 11.68 -2.02 -11.25
C ILE A 80 11.80 -0.52 -10.96
N GLU A 81 13.04 -0.06 -10.83
CA GLU A 81 13.37 1.34 -10.68
C GLU A 81 13.43 2.01 -12.06
N VAL A 82 12.52 2.95 -12.28
CA VAL A 82 12.35 3.58 -13.59
C VAL A 82 12.83 5.03 -13.55
N SER A 83 13.54 5.46 -14.60
CA SER A 83 13.97 6.85 -14.76
C SER A 83 13.85 7.32 -16.20
N GLY A 84 13.74 8.65 -16.36
CA GLY A 84 13.65 9.27 -17.68
C GLY A 84 12.25 9.20 -18.30
N THR A 85 12.16 9.26 -19.64
CA THR A 85 10.89 9.30 -20.36
C THR A 85 10.63 8.00 -21.11
N ILE A 86 9.56 7.33 -20.72
CA ILE A 86 9.02 6.10 -21.31
C ILE A 86 7.89 6.49 -22.27
N ASN A 87 7.92 6.02 -23.51
CA ASN A 87 6.93 6.35 -24.52
C ASN A 87 6.83 5.26 -25.59
N HIS A 88 5.93 5.40 -26.56
CA HIS A 88 5.77 4.43 -27.64
C HIS A 88 7.07 4.18 -28.44
N GLY A 89 7.94 5.18 -28.58
CA GLY A 89 9.18 5.08 -29.33
C GLY A 89 10.25 4.18 -28.68
N ASN A 90 10.14 3.93 -27.38
CA ASN A 90 11.08 3.10 -26.63
C ASN A 90 10.39 1.92 -25.89
N THR A 91 9.18 1.56 -26.30
CA THR A 91 8.41 0.47 -25.73
C THR A 91 8.04 -0.54 -26.82
N SER A 92 8.49 -1.77 -26.67
CA SER A 92 8.15 -2.87 -27.54
C SER A 92 7.55 -4.03 -26.74
N LYS A 93 6.71 -4.81 -27.38
CA LYS A 93 6.17 -6.06 -26.84
C LYS A 93 7.32 -7.02 -26.50
N VAL A 94 7.22 -7.65 -25.35
CA VAL A 94 8.09 -8.77 -24.93
C VAL A 94 7.22 -9.94 -24.52
N SER A 95 7.58 -11.13 -24.96
CA SER A 95 6.93 -12.38 -24.56
C SER A 95 7.96 -13.31 -23.95
N GLY A 96 7.63 -13.93 -22.84
CA GLY A 96 8.49 -14.89 -22.13
C GLY A 96 7.66 -15.84 -21.29
N ASP A 97 8.32 -16.67 -20.49
CA ASP A 97 7.64 -17.69 -19.67
C ASP A 97 6.79 -17.07 -18.55
N SER A 98 7.12 -15.88 -18.11
CA SER A 98 6.45 -15.20 -16.99
C SER A 98 5.50 -14.07 -17.39
N CYS A 99 5.47 -13.65 -18.65
CA CYS A 99 4.50 -12.65 -19.13
C CYS A 99 4.40 -12.59 -20.67
N ASP A 100 3.36 -11.91 -21.15
CA ASP A 100 3.14 -11.54 -22.56
C ASP A 100 2.57 -10.12 -22.55
N THR A 101 3.34 -9.13 -23.02
CA THR A 101 3.04 -7.71 -22.98
C THR A 101 2.56 -7.15 -24.31
N ALA A 102 2.28 -5.85 -24.40
CA ALA A 102 1.86 -5.16 -25.62
C ALA A 102 2.84 -4.03 -26.00
N ASP A 103 2.77 -3.53 -27.23
CA ASP A 103 3.69 -2.50 -27.75
C ASP A 103 3.36 -1.08 -27.27
N ASP A 104 2.10 -0.80 -26.97
CA ASP A 104 1.56 0.56 -26.83
C ASP A 104 1.04 0.88 -25.42
N VAL A 105 1.39 0.04 -24.46
CA VAL A 105 1.03 0.19 -23.03
C VAL A 105 2.04 -0.55 -22.17
N ILE A 106 2.30 -0.10 -20.95
CA ILE A 106 3.00 -0.92 -19.96
C ILE A 106 1.99 -1.92 -19.41
N GLU A 107 2.10 -3.18 -19.82
CA GLU A 107 1.10 -4.20 -19.49
C GLU A 107 1.57 -5.12 -18.36
N LEU A 108 0.84 -5.07 -17.23
CA LEU A 108 0.98 -5.96 -16.10
C LEU A 108 -0.20 -6.95 -16.13
N LYS A 109 -0.01 -8.07 -16.85
CA LYS A 109 -1.07 -9.04 -17.10
C LYS A 109 -0.73 -10.42 -16.59
N LYS A 110 -1.62 -10.98 -15.77
CA LYS A 110 -1.48 -12.31 -15.15
C LYS A 110 -0.19 -12.46 -14.35
N ILE A 111 0.21 -11.40 -13.66
CA ILE A 111 1.42 -11.34 -12.86
C ILE A 111 1.12 -10.84 -11.44
N SER A 112 2.05 -11.08 -10.52
CA SER A 112 1.97 -10.55 -9.16
C SER A 112 3.34 -10.16 -8.61
N ASN A 113 3.32 -9.49 -7.46
CA ASN A 113 4.50 -9.13 -6.69
C ASN A 113 5.45 -8.21 -7.48
N VAL A 114 4.93 -7.07 -7.92
CA VAL A 114 5.68 -6.09 -8.74
C VAL A 114 5.62 -4.72 -8.09
N THR A 115 6.77 -4.07 -7.96
CA THR A 115 6.88 -2.63 -7.69
C THR A 115 7.47 -1.93 -8.91
N ILE A 116 6.82 -0.86 -9.38
CA ILE A 116 7.37 0.10 -10.34
C ILE A 116 7.54 1.42 -9.60
N VAL A 117 8.77 1.89 -9.47
CA VAL A 117 9.09 3.11 -8.73
C VAL A 117 9.96 4.06 -9.55
N GLY A 118 9.56 5.32 -9.62
CA GLY A 118 10.37 6.37 -10.26
C GLY A 118 11.54 6.80 -9.38
N THR A 119 12.74 6.86 -9.94
CA THR A 119 13.98 7.24 -9.24
C THR A 119 14.65 8.46 -9.86
N GLY A 120 15.58 9.05 -9.14
CA GLY A 120 16.32 10.25 -9.57
C GLY A 120 15.39 11.45 -9.74
N GLY A 121 15.34 12.02 -10.95
CA GLY A 121 14.42 13.10 -11.33
C GLY A 121 12.98 12.63 -11.63
N GLY A 122 12.63 11.37 -11.29
CA GLY A 122 11.38 10.71 -11.56
C GLY A 122 11.33 10.01 -12.91
N ALA A 123 10.23 9.28 -13.14
CA ALA A 123 9.91 8.64 -14.41
C ALA A 123 8.66 9.28 -15.02
N VAL A 124 8.68 9.50 -16.32
CA VAL A 124 7.54 10.04 -17.07
C VAL A 124 7.10 9.02 -18.11
N PHE A 125 5.88 8.52 -17.99
CA PHE A 125 5.21 7.74 -19.03
C PHE A 125 4.44 8.73 -19.91
N ASP A 126 4.98 9.04 -21.08
CA ASP A 126 4.44 10.06 -21.98
C ASP A 126 3.64 9.41 -23.11
N GLN A 127 2.35 9.64 -23.11
CA GLN A 127 1.36 9.06 -24.03
C GLN A 127 1.22 7.53 -23.91
N LEU A 128 1.81 6.94 -22.90
CA LEU A 128 1.86 5.49 -22.65
C LEU A 128 1.25 5.20 -21.28
N GLY A 129 0.10 4.54 -21.23
CA GLY A 129 -0.58 4.15 -20.00
C GLY A 129 0.04 2.92 -19.34
N ILE A 130 -0.38 2.68 -18.10
CA ILE A 130 -0.09 1.45 -17.36
C ILE A 130 -1.39 0.66 -17.22
N HIS A 131 -1.42 -0.55 -17.73
CA HIS A 131 -2.60 -1.42 -17.70
C HIS A 131 -2.34 -2.66 -16.86
N ILE A 132 -3.17 -2.85 -15.81
CA ILE A 132 -3.09 -3.96 -14.87
C ILE A 132 -4.30 -4.86 -15.10
N ARG A 133 -4.05 -6.15 -15.37
CA ARG A 133 -5.11 -7.09 -15.69
C ARG A 133 -4.85 -8.48 -15.11
N GLU A 134 -5.86 -9.08 -14.48
CA GLU A 134 -5.75 -10.42 -13.89
C GLU A 134 -4.49 -10.54 -12.98
N SER A 135 -4.18 -9.50 -12.21
CA SER A 135 -2.92 -9.31 -11.49
C SER A 135 -3.14 -8.87 -10.05
N SER A 136 -2.16 -9.07 -9.19
CA SER A 136 -2.28 -8.73 -7.77
C SER A 136 -0.95 -8.34 -7.13
N ASN A 137 -1.03 -7.69 -5.98
CA ASN A 137 0.12 -7.24 -5.21
C ASN A 137 1.07 -6.36 -6.04
N ILE A 138 0.55 -5.21 -6.46
CA ILE A 138 1.25 -4.26 -7.34
C ILE A 138 1.41 -2.93 -6.63
N ILE A 139 2.61 -2.36 -6.66
CA ILE A 139 2.91 -0.99 -6.21
C ILE A 139 3.38 -0.17 -7.41
N ILE A 140 2.83 1.04 -7.55
CA ILE A 140 3.28 2.05 -8.50
C ILE A 140 3.53 3.34 -7.72
N GLN A 141 4.76 3.82 -7.68
CA GLN A 141 5.15 4.94 -6.85
C GLN A 141 6.05 5.92 -7.58
N ASN A 142 5.87 7.22 -7.29
CA ASN A 142 6.75 8.31 -7.76
C ASN A 142 6.91 8.39 -9.29
N VAL A 143 5.84 8.24 -10.04
CA VAL A 143 5.84 8.34 -11.51
C VAL A 143 4.82 9.35 -12.01
N THR A 144 5.12 9.97 -13.15
CA THR A 144 4.16 10.77 -13.90
C THR A 144 3.65 9.97 -15.10
N VAL A 145 2.34 9.86 -15.27
CA VAL A 145 1.70 9.29 -16.47
C VAL A 145 0.87 10.37 -17.12
N ARG A 146 1.17 10.70 -18.38
CA ARG A 146 0.54 11.84 -19.01
C ARG A 146 0.09 11.59 -20.45
N ASN A 147 -0.97 12.29 -20.83
CA ASN A 147 -1.44 12.41 -22.20
C ASN A 147 -1.71 11.09 -22.91
N VAL A 148 -2.23 10.10 -22.16
CA VAL A 148 -2.54 8.76 -22.70
C VAL A 148 -3.78 8.85 -23.57
N LYS A 149 -3.70 8.38 -24.82
CA LYS A 149 -4.80 8.26 -25.75
C LYS A 149 -5.05 6.81 -26.15
N LYS A 150 -6.27 6.50 -26.55
CA LYS A 150 -6.60 5.16 -27.08
C LYS A 150 -5.69 4.82 -28.27
N SER A 151 -5.05 3.65 -28.21
CA SER A 151 -4.14 3.17 -29.24
C SER A 151 -4.16 1.64 -29.36
N GLY A 152 -3.47 1.14 -30.39
CA GLY A 152 -3.42 -0.29 -30.71
C GLY A 152 -4.46 -0.75 -31.73
N SER A 153 -4.12 -1.86 -32.45
CA SER A 153 -5.04 -2.50 -33.39
C SER A 153 -4.87 -4.02 -33.33
N PRO A 154 -5.75 -4.74 -32.63
CA PRO A 154 -6.89 -4.23 -31.82
C PRO A 154 -6.42 -3.33 -30.68
N THR A 155 -7.34 -2.49 -30.15
CA THR A 155 -7.02 -1.54 -29.08
C THR A 155 -6.45 -2.27 -27.88
N SER A 156 -5.20 -1.98 -27.51
CA SER A 156 -4.48 -2.49 -26.34
C SER A 156 -4.35 -1.43 -25.25
N ASN A 157 -4.29 -0.15 -25.61
CA ASN A 157 -4.34 0.98 -24.70
C ASN A 157 -5.74 1.60 -24.70
N GLY A 158 -6.44 1.52 -23.58
CA GLY A 158 -7.80 2.03 -23.40
C GLY A 158 -7.89 3.57 -23.31
N GLY A 159 -6.76 4.26 -23.18
CA GLY A 159 -6.70 5.72 -23.01
C GLY A 159 -6.69 6.16 -21.55
N ASP A 160 -6.64 5.21 -20.60
CA ASP A 160 -6.49 5.48 -19.18
C ASP A 160 -5.02 5.70 -18.83
N ALA A 161 -4.72 6.63 -17.90
CA ALA A 161 -3.34 6.78 -17.43
C ALA A 161 -2.91 5.54 -16.63
N ILE A 162 -3.74 5.10 -15.68
CA ILE A 162 -3.63 3.78 -15.03
C ILE A 162 -5.00 3.10 -15.10
N GLY A 163 -5.08 2.00 -15.81
CA GLY A 163 -6.30 1.20 -15.94
C GLY A 163 -6.15 -0.17 -15.29
N MET A 164 -7.17 -0.60 -14.55
CA MET A 164 -7.21 -1.90 -13.86
C MET A 164 -8.48 -2.65 -14.27
N GLU A 165 -8.35 -3.90 -14.69
CA GLU A 165 -9.53 -4.70 -15.04
C GLU A 165 -9.33 -6.21 -14.84
N SER A 166 -10.44 -6.91 -14.66
CA SER A 166 -10.50 -8.38 -14.62
C SER A 166 -9.75 -8.99 -13.44
N ASP A 167 -10.42 -9.01 -12.29
CA ASP A 167 -9.92 -9.65 -11.06
C ASP A 167 -8.60 -9.11 -10.49
N VAL A 168 -8.35 -7.80 -10.63
CA VAL A 168 -7.20 -7.15 -10.01
C VAL A 168 -7.41 -7.01 -8.51
N ARG A 169 -6.38 -7.29 -7.72
CA ARG A 169 -6.39 -7.24 -6.24
C ARG A 169 -5.12 -6.62 -5.70
N ASN A 170 -5.25 -5.91 -4.58
CA ASN A 170 -4.13 -5.40 -3.82
C ASN A 170 -3.18 -4.55 -4.67
N VAL A 171 -3.62 -3.33 -4.95
CA VAL A 171 -2.83 -2.34 -5.69
C VAL A 171 -2.69 -1.07 -4.86
N TRP A 172 -1.47 -0.63 -4.68
CA TRP A 172 -1.14 0.65 -4.07
C TRP A 172 -0.47 1.57 -5.08
N VAL A 173 -1.12 2.69 -5.37
CA VAL A 173 -0.59 3.75 -6.24
C VAL A 173 -0.37 4.97 -5.38
N ASP A 174 0.86 5.47 -5.34
CA ASP A 174 1.28 6.45 -4.36
C ASP A 174 2.23 7.49 -4.96
N HIS A 175 2.08 8.74 -4.56
CA HIS A 175 2.90 9.85 -5.06
C HIS A 175 3.05 9.86 -6.59
N VAL A 176 1.96 9.65 -7.31
CA VAL A 176 1.96 9.74 -8.77
C VAL A 176 1.31 11.04 -9.26
N THR A 177 1.68 11.47 -10.46
CA THR A 177 0.97 12.53 -11.17
C THR A 177 0.33 11.94 -12.42
N LEU A 178 -1.00 11.96 -12.47
CA LEU A 178 -1.80 11.51 -13.61
C LEU A 178 -2.43 12.73 -14.28
N GLU A 179 -2.11 12.97 -15.54
CA GLU A 179 -2.59 14.17 -16.23
C GLU A 179 -2.92 13.96 -17.70
N ALA A 180 -3.85 14.74 -18.20
CA ALA A 180 -4.17 14.81 -19.61
C ALA A 180 -4.05 16.27 -20.10
N SER A 181 -4.31 16.50 -21.38
CA SER A 181 -4.39 17.84 -21.97
C SER A 181 -5.77 18.08 -22.60
N GLY A 182 -6.80 17.40 -22.12
CA GLY A 182 -8.15 17.50 -22.63
C GLY A 182 -9.03 16.33 -22.19
N GLY A 183 -10.18 16.20 -22.85
CA GLY A 183 -11.19 15.20 -22.53
C GLY A 183 -11.37 14.14 -23.64
N GLU A 184 -12.53 13.47 -23.59
CA GLU A 184 -12.86 12.37 -24.51
C GLU A 184 -12.91 12.82 -25.98
N SER A 185 -13.33 14.07 -26.25
CA SER A 185 -13.36 14.64 -27.58
C SER A 185 -11.97 14.77 -28.22
N GLU A 186 -10.93 14.93 -27.40
CA GLU A 186 -9.54 15.00 -27.83
C GLU A 186 -8.85 13.61 -27.83
N GLY A 187 -9.57 12.53 -27.47
CA GLY A 187 -9.10 11.16 -27.49
C GLY A 187 -8.52 10.63 -26.17
N TYR A 188 -8.64 11.41 -25.08
CA TYR A 188 -8.30 10.96 -23.73
C TYR A 188 -9.49 10.24 -23.11
N ASP A 189 -9.25 9.26 -22.23
CA ASP A 189 -10.33 8.62 -21.46
C ASP A 189 -10.31 9.09 -20.01
N ALA A 190 -9.81 8.28 -19.09
CA ALA A 190 -9.76 8.62 -17.70
C ALA A 190 -8.33 8.56 -17.14
N LEU A 191 -8.14 9.05 -15.92
CA LEU A 191 -6.82 9.00 -15.29
C LEU A 191 -6.62 7.74 -14.46
N PHE A 192 -7.69 7.25 -13.76
CA PHE A 192 -7.55 6.12 -12.84
C PHE A 192 -8.82 5.24 -12.83
N ASP A 193 -8.84 4.20 -13.64
CA ASP A 193 -10.01 3.36 -13.89
C ASP A 193 -9.90 1.95 -13.30
N MET A 194 -11.01 1.46 -12.74
CA MET A 194 -11.17 0.13 -12.18
C MET A 194 -12.43 -0.54 -12.71
N LYS A 195 -12.29 -1.74 -13.28
CA LYS A 195 -13.37 -2.46 -13.98
C LYS A 195 -13.33 -3.94 -13.67
N ASN A 196 -14.46 -4.62 -13.85
CA ASN A 196 -14.54 -6.08 -13.89
C ASN A 196 -13.91 -6.77 -12.66
N ASN A 197 -14.46 -6.49 -11.47
CA ASN A 197 -14.05 -7.12 -10.22
C ASN A 197 -12.63 -6.70 -9.72
N THR A 198 -12.27 -5.43 -9.86
CA THR A 198 -11.07 -4.84 -9.24
C THR A 198 -11.36 -4.40 -7.82
N GLN A 199 -10.56 -4.82 -6.83
CA GLN A 199 -10.79 -4.57 -5.41
C GLN A 199 -9.47 -4.37 -4.63
N TYR A 200 -9.58 -3.78 -3.44
CA TYR A 200 -8.47 -3.53 -2.50
C TYR A 200 -7.39 -2.64 -3.13
N VAL A 201 -7.82 -1.45 -3.54
CA VAL A 201 -6.96 -0.47 -4.19
C VAL A 201 -6.87 0.80 -3.34
N THR A 202 -5.67 1.36 -3.21
CA THR A 202 -5.45 2.69 -2.62
C THR A 202 -4.73 3.58 -3.62
N LEU A 203 -5.20 4.80 -3.75
CA LEU A 203 -4.51 5.93 -4.37
C LEU A 203 -4.23 6.97 -3.29
N SER A 204 -2.95 7.27 -3.05
CA SER A 204 -2.53 8.18 -1.99
C SER A 204 -1.52 9.22 -2.48
N TYR A 205 -1.51 10.39 -1.84
CA TYR A 205 -0.56 11.49 -2.07
C TYR A 205 -0.31 11.82 -3.55
N SER A 206 -1.34 11.71 -4.37
CA SER A 206 -1.23 11.78 -5.83
C SER A 206 -1.96 12.99 -6.40
N ILE A 207 -1.61 13.38 -7.63
CA ILE A 207 -2.27 14.45 -8.37
C ILE A 207 -2.99 13.86 -9.58
N LEU A 208 -4.28 14.16 -9.73
CA LEU A 208 -5.09 13.88 -10.92
C LEU A 208 -5.55 15.20 -11.51
N ARG A 209 -5.16 15.51 -12.74
CA ARG A 209 -5.48 16.84 -13.27
C ARG A 209 -5.69 16.96 -14.77
N ASN A 210 -6.34 18.07 -15.16
CA ASN A 210 -6.50 18.53 -16.55
C ASN A 210 -7.17 17.51 -17.47
N SER A 211 -8.18 16.79 -16.96
CA SER A 211 -8.86 15.72 -17.70
C SER A 211 -10.38 15.91 -17.70
N GLY A 212 -11.03 15.41 -18.73
CA GLY A 212 -12.49 15.29 -18.75
C GLY A 212 -13.02 14.30 -17.71
N ARG A 213 -12.18 13.35 -17.24
CA ARG A 213 -12.57 12.29 -16.30
C ARG A 213 -11.42 11.96 -15.35
N GLY A 214 -11.67 12.03 -14.04
CA GLY A 214 -10.73 11.56 -13.02
C GLY A 214 -10.59 10.04 -13.03
N GLY A 215 -11.69 9.31 -12.83
CA GLY A 215 -11.66 7.85 -12.88
C GLY A 215 -12.96 7.19 -12.43
N LEU A 216 -13.11 5.91 -12.72
CA LEU A 216 -14.29 5.15 -12.32
C LEU A 216 -13.94 3.84 -11.58
N VAL A 217 -14.91 3.40 -10.79
CA VAL A 217 -14.97 2.09 -10.15
C VAL A 217 -16.24 1.41 -10.64
N GLY A 218 -16.10 0.51 -11.60
CA GLY A 218 -17.19 -0.12 -12.34
C GLY A 218 -17.49 0.54 -13.67
N SER A 219 -17.39 -0.23 -14.77
CA SER A 219 -17.53 0.24 -16.16
C SER A 219 -18.97 0.55 -16.57
N SER A 220 -19.95 -0.07 -15.91
CA SER A 220 -21.39 0.08 -16.17
C SER A 220 -22.19 -0.10 -14.89
N GLU A 221 -23.49 0.24 -14.91
CA GLU A 221 -24.38 0.06 -13.75
C GLU A 221 -24.52 -1.43 -13.33
N SER A 222 -24.17 -2.37 -14.19
CA SER A 222 -24.13 -3.81 -13.88
C SER A 222 -22.76 -4.30 -13.38
N ASP A 223 -21.68 -3.53 -13.56
CA ASP A 223 -20.33 -3.88 -13.12
C ASP A 223 -20.10 -3.41 -11.68
N ARG A 224 -20.74 -4.09 -10.71
CA ARG A 224 -20.82 -3.70 -9.30
C ARG A 224 -19.89 -4.49 -8.39
N SER A 225 -19.09 -5.40 -8.92
CA SER A 225 -18.18 -6.25 -8.13
C SER A 225 -16.86 -5.57 -7.77
N ASN A 226 -16.65 -4.33 -8.21
CA ASN A 226 -15.52 -3.50 -7.87
C ASN A 226 -15.72 -2.82 -6.52
N GLY A 227 -14.64 -2.32 -5.90
CA GLY A 227 -14.74 -1.55 -4.65
C GLY A 227 -13.68 -1.92 -3.64
N TYR A 228 -13.94 -1.58 -2.37
CA TYR A 228 -12.89 -1.55 -1.35
C TYR A 228 -11.73 -0.69 -1.84
N VAL A 229 -12.03 0.59 -2.09
CA VAL A 229 -11.09 1.55 -2.64
C VAL A 229 -10.89 2.71 -1.68
N THR A 230 -9.65 3.17 -1.55
CA THR A 230 -9.29 4.34 -0.76
C THR A 230 -8.66 5.39 -1.67
N TYR A 231 -9.09 6.62 -1.48
CA TYR A 231 -8.46 7.81 -2.04
C TYR A 231 -8.14 8.75 -0.88
N HIS A 232 -6.87 8.96 -0.57
CA HIS A 232 -6.51 9.87 0.51
C HIS A 232 -5.30 10.73 0.17
N HIS A 233 -5.32 11.94 0.70
CA HIS A 233 -4.24 12.90 0.51
C HIS A 233 -3.92 13.16 -0.97
N ASN A 234 -4.94 13.12 -1.83
CA ASN A 234 -4.77 13.39 -3.26
C ASN A 234 -5.25 14.80 -3.61
N ARG A 235 -4.74 15.34 -4.70
CA ARG A 235 -5.24 16.55 -5.33
C ARG A 235 -5.95 16.19 -6.63
N PHE A 236 -7.23 16.59 -6.73
CA PHE A 236 -8.04 16.49 -7.94
C PHE A 236 -8.23 17.90 -8.47
N GLU A 237 -7.59 18.22 -9.59
CA GLU A 237 -7.49 19.59 -10.12
C GLU A 237 -8.00 19.68 -11.55
N ASN A 238 -8.91 20.63 -11.83
CA ASN A 238 -9.38 20.91 -13.18
C ASN A 238 -9.87 19.64 -13.90
N LEU A 239 -10.89 19.01 -13.33
CA LEU A 239 -11.55 17.82 -13.88
C LEU A 239 -13.00 18.13 -14.22
N ASP A 240 -13.52 17.57 -15.32
CA ASP A 240 -14.95 17.70 -15.60
C ASP A 240 -15.78 16.83 -14.63
N SER A 241 -15.40 15.58 -14.42
CA SER A 241 -16.21 14.63 -13.64
C SER A 241 -15.44 13.40 -13.17
N ARG A 242 -16.12 12.53 -12.39
CA ARG A 242 -15.59 11.24 -11.92
C ARG A 242 -14.35 11.37 -11.02
N ALA A 243 -14.54 12.01 -9.88
CA ALA A 243 -13.47 12.21 -8.90
C ALA A 243 -13.78 11.57 -7.51
N PRO A 244 -13.97 10.25 -7.40
CA PRO A 244 -14.23 9.23 -8.43
C PRO A 244 -15.72 9.03 -8.75
N LEU A 245 -16.02 8.28 -9.82
CA LEU A 245 -17.33 7.67 -10.04
C LEU A 245 -17.32 6.25 -9.43
N LEU A 246 -18.24 5.95 -8.53
CA LEU A 246 -18.37 4.64 -7.87
C LEU A 246 -19.66 3.94 -8.31
N ARG A 247 -19.58 2.68 -8.73
CA ARG A 247 -20.70 1.80 -9.00
C ARG A 247 -20.62 0.54 -8.16
N GLY A 248 -21.54 0.43 -7.20
CA GLY A 248 -21.45 -0.63 -6.19
C GLY A 248 -20.21 -0.49 -5.28
N GLY A 249 -19.99 -1.45 -4.42
CA GLY A 249 -18.81 -1.50 -3.55
C GLY A 249 -18.74 -0.42 -2.46
N VAL A 250 -17.57 -0.29 -1.88
CA VAL A 250 -17.25 0.68 -0.83
C VAL A 250 -16.07 1.53 -1.27
N GLY A 251 -16.19 2.85 -1.12
CA GLY A 251 -15.09 3.80 -1.30
C GLY A 251 -14.88 4.64 -0.06
N HIS A 252 -13.63 4.91 0.30
CA HIS A 252 -13.24 5.79 1.38
C HIS A 252 -12.39 6.93 0.82
N MET A 253 -12.88 8.16 0.93
CA MET A 253 -12.24 9.38 0.46
C MET A 253 -12.00 10.31 1.65
N TYR A 254 -10.73 10.51 2.04
CA TYR A 254 -10.40 11.40 3.16
C TYR A 254 -9.15 12.23 2.88
N ASN A 255 -9.10 13.40 3.47
CA ASN A 255 -8.00 14.37 3.36
C ASN A 255 -7.56 14.63 1.90
N ASN A 256 -8.50 14.63 0.97
CA ASN A 256 -8.23 15.03 -0.41
C ASN A 256 -8.57 16.50 -0.63
N HIS A 257 -7.86 17.14 -1.54
CA HIS A 257 -8.17 18.47 -2.05
C HIS A 257 -8.79 18.36 -3.44
N TYR A 258 -10.01 18.85 -3.58
CA TYR A 258 -10.73 18.91 -4.85
C TYR A 258 -10.90 20.35 -5.27
N THR A 259 -10.31 20.74 -6.38
CA THR A 259 -10.43 22.11 -6.91
C THR A 259 -10.79 22.11 -8.39
N GLN A 260 -11.67 23.05 -8.79
CA GLN A 260 -12.12 23.21 -10.16
C GLN A 260 -12.73 21.94 -10.78
N LEU A 261 -13.67 21.33 -10.05
CA LEU A 261 -14.52 20.27 -10.62
C LEU A 261 -15.70 20.91 -11.37
N HIS A 262 -15.79 20.69 -12.68
CA HIS A 262 -16.69 21.48 -13.54
C HIS A 262 -18.11 20.92 -13.66
N LYS A 263 -18.30 19.59 -13.54
CA LYS A 263 -19.61 18.93 -13.74
C LYS A 263 -20.06 18.13 -12.51
N SER A 264 -19.19 17.25 -12.00
CA SER A 264 -19.47 16.44 -10.80
C SER A 264 -18.19 15.87 -10.19
N GLY A 265 -18.15 15.74 -8.87
CA GLY A 265 -17.06 15.15 -8.10
C GLY A 265 -17.27 13.66 -7.82
N ILE A 266 -17.41 13.32 -6.52
CA ILE A 266 -17.68 11.98 -6.01
C ILE A 266 -19.10 11.60 -6.39
N ASN A 267 -19.23 10.64 -7.30
CA ASN A 267 -20.51 10.23 -7.86
C ASN A 267 -20.82 8.79 -7.43
N SER A 268 -21.61 8.64 -6.37
CA SER A 268 -21.99 7.35 -5.79
C SER A 268 -23.23 6.82 -6.48
N ARG A 269 -23.14 5.67 -7.17
CA ARG A 269 -24.19 5.07 -7.97
C ARG A 269 -24.38 3.58 -7.69
N ALA A 270 -25.47 3.03 -8.20
CA ALA A 270 -25.72 1.58 -8.30
C ALA A 270 -25.50 0.86 -6.97
N GLY A 271 -25.92 1.48 -5.85
CA GLY A 271 -25.76 0.95 -4.51
C GLY A 271 -24.36 1.09 -3.91
N ALA A 272 -23.48 1.89 -4.49
CA ALA A 272 -22.18 2.22 -3.89
C ALA A 272 -22.36 2.91 -2.53
N ARG A 273 -21.37 2.75 -1.66
CA ARG A 273 -21.32 3.38 -0.34
C ARG A 273 -20.00 4.14 -0.22
N ALA A 274 -20.08 5.46 -0.14
CA ALA A 274 -18.94 6.33 -0.03
C ALA A 274 -18.78 6.85 1.40
N LYS A 275 -17.61 6.71 2.02
CA LYS A 275 -17.24 7.46 3.22
C LYS A 275 -16.39 8.65 2.79
N VAL A 276 -16.82 9.86 3.15
CA VAL A 276 -16.25 11.13 2.67
C VAL A 276 -15.98 12.01 3.87
N GLU A 277 -14.72 12.11 4.30
CA GLU A 277 -14.40 12.82 5.54
C GLU A 277 -13.12 13.65 5.43
N ASN A 278 -13.12 14.79 6.10
CA ASN A 278 -12.01 15.74 6.18
C ASN A 278 -11.39 16.12 4.82
N ASN A 279 -12.20 16.15 3.76
CA ASN A 279 -11.76 16.64 2.45
C ASN A 279 -11.99 18.16 2.35
N TYR A 280 -11.21 18.82 1.50
CA TYR A 280 -11.40 20.21 1.12
C TYR A 280 -11.89 20.31 -0.32
N PHE A 281 -13.07 20.85 -0.53
CA PHE A 281 -13.66 21.10 -1.84
C PHE A 281 -13.66 22.60 -2.10
N GLU A 282 -13.03 23.04 -3.22
CA GLU A 282 -12.83 24.44 -3.56
C GLU A 282 -13.26 24.71 -5.00
N ASP A 283 -13.92 25.86 -5.23
CA ASP A 283 -14.28 26.36 -6.56
C ASP A 283 -14.91 25.31 -7.49
N SER A 284 -15.77 24.47 -6.94
CA SER A 284 -16.22 23.23 -7.60
C SER A 284 -17.73 23.14 -7.69
N LYS A 285 -18.22 22.24 -8.56
CA LYS A 285 -19.64 21.99 -8.75
C LYS A 285 -19.99 20.53 -8.44
N ASP A 286 -21.14 20.34 -7.76
CA ASP A 286 -21.72 19.01 -7.53
C ASP A 286 -20.72 17.97 -7.02
N VAL A 287 -19.97 18.34 -5.96
CA VAL A 287 -18.80 17.58 -5.48
C VAL A 287 -19.14 16.22 -4.86
N LEU A 288 -20.41 16.01 -4.47
CA LEU A 288 -20.90 14.74 -3.93
C LEU A 288 -22.36 14.53 -4.30
N GLY A 289 -22.71 13.31 -4.71
CA GLY A 289 -24.09 12.95 -5.03
C GLY A 289 -24.22 11.70 -5.88
N THR A 290 -25.41 11.54 -6.48
CA THR A 290 -25.69 10.59 -7.58
C THR A 290 -26.07 11.41 -8.82
N PHE A 291 -25.31 11.29 -9.90
CA PHE A 291 -25.48 12.10 -11.10
C PHE A 291 -25.55 11.23 -12.36
N TYR A 292 -26.40 11.61 -13.31
CA TYR A 292 -26.59 10.99 -14.64
C TYR A 292 -27.15 9.54 -14.56
N THR A 293 -27.93 9.23 -13.53
CA THR A 293 -28.61 7.94 -13.36
C THR A 293 -29.69 8.04 -12.26
N ASP A 294 -30.71 7.20 -12.32
CA ASP A 294 -31.67 6.97 -11.26
C ASP A 294 -31.22 5.87 -10.25
N GLU A 295 -30.18 5.11 -10.58
CA GLU A 295 -29.60 4.10 -9.70
C GLU A 295 -28.68 4.70 -8.64
N ARG A 296 -29.27 5.09 -7.51
CA ARG A 296 -28.59 5.81 -6.43
C ARG A 296 -27.58 4.96 -5.69
N GLY A 297 -26.51 5.63 -5.24
CA GLY A 297 -25.67 5.20 -4.15
C GLY A 297 -25.98 5.95 -2.84
N THR A 298 -25.14 5.77 -1.85
CA THR A 298 -25.25 6.37 -0.52
C THR A 298 -23.88 6.90 -0.08
N TRP A 299 -23.89 7.75 0.97
CA TRP A 299 -22.67 8.33 1.53
C TRP A 299 -22.79 8.57 3.03
N GLU A 300 -21.64 8.52 3.71
CA GLU A 300 -21.41 9.02 5.04
C GLU A 300 -20.44 10.21 4.93
N VAL A 301 -20.77 11.33 5.58
CA VAL A 301 -19.98 12.56 5.50
C VAL A 301 -19.60 13.06 6.89
N GLY A 302 -18.39 13.62 7.03
CA GLY A 302 -17.91 14.22 8.26
C GLY A 302 -16.70 15.13 8.01
N GLY A 303 -16.59 16.25 8.71
CA GLY A 303 -15.41 17.12 8.72
C GLY A 303 -15.01 17.79 7.40
N ASN A 304 -15.80 17.66 6.33
CA ASN A 304 -15.46 18.25 5.03
C ASN A 304 -15.66 19.76 5.00
N ILE A 305 -14.84 20.47 4.26
CA ILE A 305 -14.98 21.89 3.95
C ILE A 305 -15.46 22.07 2.52
N PHE A 306 -16.48 22.93 2.33
CA PHE A 306 -17.05 23.27 1.02
C PHE A 306 -16.89 24.77 0.79
N ASP A 307 -15.77 25.17 0.15
CA ASP A 307 -15.45 26.55 -0.14
C ASP A 307 -15.84 26.89 -1.60
N ASN A 308 -16.74 27.84 -1.77
CA ASN A 308 -17.28 28.25 -3.07
C ASN A 308 -17.79 27.07 -3.93
N VAL A 309 -18.45 26.08 -3.28
CA VAL A 309 -19.06 24.94 -3.96
C VAL A 309 -20.48 25.30 -4.41
N THR A 310 -20.77 25.03 -5.67
CA THR A 310 -22.11 25.19 -6.25
C THR A 310 -22.80 23.85 -6.43
N TRP A 311 -24.14 23.84 -6.20
CA TRP A 311 -24.94 22.63 -6.28
C TRP A 311 -26.08 22.82 -7.27
N SER A 312 -26.28 21.83 -8.14
CA SER A 312 -27.43 21.79 -9.02
C SER A 312 -28.71 21.46 -8.25
N SER A 313 -29.85 21.78 -8.83
CA SER A 313 -31.14 21.38 -8.26
C SER A 313 -31.36 19.86 -8.42
N GLN A 314 -32.00 19.23 -7.43
CA GLN A 314 -32.42 17.86 -7.54
C GLN A 314 -33.40 17.69 -8.72
N GLY A 315 -33.25 16.61 -9.47
CA GLY A 315 -34.09 16.27 -10.63
C GLY A 315 -34.02 14.78 -10.95
N ASP A 316 -34.60 14.41 -12.07
CA ASP A 316 -34.47 13.05 -12.58
C ASP A 316 -33.00 12.78 -12.92
N GLU A 317 -32.47 11.65 -12.48
CA GLU A 317 -31.07 11.24 -12.66
C GLU A 317 -30.03 12.23 -12.08
N ASN A 318 -30.43 13.11 -11.15
CA ASN A 318 -29.58 14.15 -10.59
C ASN A 318 -29.91 14.38 -9.10
N TYR A 319 -29.09 13.85 -8.21
CA TYR A 319 -29.30 13.87 -6.76
C TYR A 319 -28.04 14.40 -6.04
N PRO A 320 -27.79 15.73 -6.06
CA PRO A 320 -26.70 16.33 -5.33
C PRO A 320 -26.89 16.19 -3.81
N ALA A 321 -25.80 15.99 -3.08
CA ALA A 321 -25.81 15.90 -1.61
C ALA A 321 -26.04 17.25 -0.95
N GLY A 322 -25.60 18.34 -1.58
CA GLY A 322 -25.63 19.70 -1.05
C GLY A 322 -26.97 20.42 -1.20
N PRO A 323 -27.08 21.69 -0.65
CA PRO A 323 -25.93 22.49 -0.18
C PRO A 323 -25.36 22.11 1.19
N ASP A 324 -26.11 21.42 2.03
CA ASP A 324 -25.70 20.97 3.37
C ASP A 324 -25.69 19.42 3.37
N PRO A 325 -24.59 18.77 2.95
CA PRO A 325 -24.55 17.31 2.84
C PRO A 325 -24.80 16.60 4.17
N GLU A 326 -25.77 15.68 4.19
CA GLU A 326 -26.07 14.82 5.32
C GLU A 326 -25.75 13.36 4.98
N SER A 327 -25.33 12.58 5.99
CA SER A 327 -25.10 11.14 5.83
C SER A 327 -26.38 10.39 5.52
N THR A 328 -26.37 9.56 4.48
CA THR A 328 -27.50 8.71 4.08
C THR A 328 -27.30 7.24 4.51
N THR A 329 -26.12 6.89 5.00
CA THR A 329 -25.73 5.57 5.48
C THR A 329 -24.57 5.70 6.49
N SER A 330 -24.18 4.58 7.11
CA SER A 330 -22.91 4.44 7.84
C SER A 330 -22.01 3.44 7.11
N VAL A 331 -20.70 3.73 7.06
CA VAL A 331 -19.70 2.93 6.36
C VAL A 331 -18.58 2.56 7.32
N SER A 332 -18.48 1.28 7.66
CA SER A 332 -17.37 0.77 8.47
C SER A 332 -16.10 0.63 7.64
N ILE A 333 -14.98 1.14 8.14
CA ILE A 333 -13.66 1.05 7.57
C ILE A 333 -12.84 0.03 8.38
N PRO A 334 -12.23 -0.99 7.74
CA PRO A 334 -11.61 -2.11 8.45
C PRO A 334 -10.12 -1.93 8.76
N TYR A 335 -9.54 -0.75 8.52
CA TYR A 335 -8.14 -0.43 8.76
C TYR A 335 -8.01 0.85 9.60
N SER A 336 -6.88 1.02 10.27
CA SER A 336 -6.55 2.26 10.98
C SER A 336 -6.16 3.35 9.99
N TYR A 337 -6.50 4.59 10.32
CA TYR A 337 -6.12 5.78 9.57
C TYR A 337 -6.21 7.00 10.48
N GLU A 338 -5.47 8.02 10.16
CA GLU A 338 -5.49 9.31 10.84
C GLU A 338 -6.08 10.37 9.93
N LEU A 339 -6.69 11.40 10.52
CA LEU A 339 -7.33 12.46 9.79
C LEU A 339 -6.66 13.79 10.12
N ASP A 340 -6.05 14.41 9.14
CA ASP A 340 -5.66 15.81 9.22
C ASP A 340 -6.89 16.74 9.28
N ASP A 341 -6.74 17.93 9.87
CA ASP A 341 -7.75 18.97 9.79
C ASP A 341 -7.96 19.37 8.31
N ALA A 342 -9.23 19.34 7.87
CA ALA A 342 -9.54 19.63 6.48
C ALA A 342 -9.02 21.00 6.02
N GLY A 343 -8.89 21.98 6.94
CA GLY A 343 -8.46 23.34 6.62
C GLY A 343 -6.99 23.45 6.18
N CYS A 344 -6.13 22.52 6.59
CA CYS A 344 -4.71 22.52 6.21
C CYS A 344 -4.41 21.70 4.96
N VAL A 345 -5.33 20.81 4.56
CA VAL A 345 -5.15 19.87 3.43
C VAL A 345 -4.65 20.55 2.15
N PRO A 346 -5.20 21.69 1.68
CA PRO A 346 -4.73 22.33 0.44
C PRO A 346 -3.26 22.75 0.48
N GLU A 347 -2.81 23.36 1.57
CA GLU A 347 -1.43 23.84 1.72
C GLU A 347 -0.46 22.68 1.82
N MET A 348 -0.73 21.72 2.70
CA MET A 348 0.10 20.52 2.88
C MET A 348 0.24 19.74 1.57
N LEU A 349 -0.86 19.39 0.91
CA LEU A 349 -0.82 18.64 -0.35
C LEU A 349 -0.17 19.42 -1.50
N GLY A 350 -0.17 20.75 -1.46
CA GLY A 350 0.60 21.59 -2.36
C GLY A 350 2.11 21.31 -2.31
N GLN A 351 2.59 20.87 -1.17
CA GLN A 351 4.00 20.56 -0.92
C GLN A 351 4.34 19.11 -1.24
N ILE A 352 3.51 18.14 -0.81
CA ILE A 352 3.89 16.72 -0.80
C ILE A 352 3.19 15.86 -1.85
N ALA A 353 2.01 16.22 -2.38
CA ALA A 353 1.31 15.38 -3.35
C ALA A 353 1.97 15.38 -4.72
N GLY A 354 1.92 14.22 -5.39
CA GLY A 354 2.41 14.00 -6.76
C GLY A 354 3.84 13.49 -6.84
N ALA A 355 4.24 13.12 -8.05
CA ALA A 355 5.58 12.62 -8.32
C ALA A 355 6.67 13.68 -8.07
N ASN A 356 7.87 13.23 -7.70
CA ASN A 356 9.05 14.06 -7.45
C ASN A 356 8.93 15.03 -6.27
N LYS A 357 8.17 14.66 -5.26
CA LYS A 357 8.01 15.41 -4.01
C LYS A 357 8.72 14.78 -2.80
N GLY A 358 9.59 13.80 -3.04
CA GLY A 358 10.34 13.11 -1.97
C GLY A 358 9.51 12.05 -1.24
N ASN A 359 8.31 11.75 -1.73
CA ASN A 359 7.36 10.79 -1.15
C ASN A 359 7.02 11.11 0.32
N GLN A 360 6.96 12.40 0.68
CA GLN A 360 6.62 12.84 2.02
C GLN A 360 5.14 12.55 2.33
N VAL A 361 4.87 12.18 3.56
CA VAL A 361 3.52 11.88 4.07
C VAL A 361 3.12 12.88 5.15
N SER A 362 1.85 12.93 5.52
CA SER A 362 1.39 13.69 6.68
C SER A 362 1.68 12.91 7.97
N ASP A 363 1.98 13.62 9.03
CA ASP A 363 2.09 13.09 10.40
C ASP A 363 0.73 12.98 11.13
N GLY A 364 -0.38 13.32 10.46
CA GLY A 364 -1.72 13.39 11.05
C GLY A 364 -2.06 14.73 11.70
N ASP A 365 -1.08 15.64 11.83
CA ASP A 365 -1.23 16.98 12.40
C ASP A 365 -0.93 18.09 11.37
N CYS A 366 -1.11 17.77 10.06
CA CYS A 366 -0.90 18.69 8.94
C CYS A 366 0.57 19.04 8.64
N GLU A 367 1.54 18.35 9.18
CA GLU A 367 2.95 18.55 8.87
C GLU A 367 3.46 17.46 7.93
N ALA A 368 4.38 17.83 7.04
CA ALA A 368 4.97 16.90 6.08
C ALA A 368 6.20 16.23 6.69
N GLU A 369 6.18 14.92 6.75
CA GLU A 369 7.30 14.09 7.18
C GLU A 369 7.88 13.27 6.01
N ASN A 370 9.16 12.93 6.11
CA ASN A 370 9.67 11.86 5.27
C ASN A 370 9.05 10.54 5.74
N PRO A 371 8.53 9.71 4.81
CA PRO A 371 8.08 8.39 5.20
C PRO A 371 9.23 7.67 5.89
N PRO A 372 8.96 6.87 6.92
CA PRO A 372 9.98 6.07 7.55
C PRO A 372 10.76 5.32 6.47
N ASP A 373 12.06 5.54 6.41
CA ASP A 373 12.94 4.93 5.42
C ASP A 373 12.83 3.41 5.58
N PRO A 374 12.45 2.66 4.55
CA PRO A 374 12.66 1.23 4.56
C PRO A 374 14.18 1.01 4.42
N ASP A 375 14.96 1.39 5.45
CA ASP A 375 16.38 1.10 5.51
C ASP A 375 16.56 -0.41 5.38
N PRO A 376 17.26 -0.92 4.34
CA PRO A 376 17.60 -2.33 4.29
C PRO A 376 18.54 -2.75 5.43
N THR A 377 18.98 -1.82 6.29
CA THR A 377 19.67 -2.06 7.55
C THR A 377 18.78 -1.84 8.78
N ASP A 378 17.65 -1.14 8.65
CA ASP A 378 16.58 -1.28 9.62
C ASP A 378 15.81 -2.57 9.30
N PRO A 379 15.59 -3.43 10.28
CA PRO A 379 14.67 -4.54 10.11
C PRO A 379 13.33 -3.95 9.61
N PRO A 380 12.60 -4.64 8.71
CA PRO A 380 11.29 -4.19 8.25
C PRO A 380 10.49 -3.75 9.48
N ASP A 381 9.78 -2.63 9.33
CA ASP A 381 8.80 -2.15 10.33
C ASP A 381 8.09 -3.38 10.90
N PRO A 382 8.19 -3.64 12.20
CA PRO A 382 8.01 -4.97 12.72
C PRO A 382 6.72 -5.55 12.17
N ASP A 383 6.85 -6.65 11.42
CA ASP A 383 5.74 -7.57 11.21
C ASP A 383 5.02 -7.61 12.57
N PRO A 384 3.69 -7.46 12.67
CA PRO A 384 3.02 -7.57 13.97
C PRO A 384 3.40 -8.83 14.77
N THR A 385 4.27 -9.66 14.21
CA THR A 385 4.95 -10.80 14.83
C THR A 385 6.42 -10.52 15.24
N ASP A 386 7.04 -9.37 14.86
CA ASP A 386 8.39 -9.05 15.35
C ASP A 386 8.35 -8.47 16.77
N PRO A 387 9.32 -8.87 17.63
CA PRO A 387 9.35 -8.38 19.00
C PRO A 387 9.52 -6.85 19.02
N PRO A 388 8.75 -6.12 19.86
CA PRO A 388 8.94 -4.69 20.09
C PRO A 388 10.40 -4.36 20.44
N GLU A 389 10.87 -3.16 20.03
CA GLU A 389 12.20 -2.72 20.42
C GLU A 389 12.35 -2.65 21.93
N GLY A 390 13.44 -3.19 22.45
CA GLY A 390 13.75 -3.16 23.87
C GLY A 390 14.14 -4.52 24.44
N THR A 391 14.41 -4.54 25.74
CA THR A 391 14.69 -5.79 26.44
C THR A 391 13.38 -6.51 26.76
N ASN A 392 13.22 -7.73 26.25
CA ASN A 392 12.09 -8.59 26.62
C ASN A 392 12.14 -8.92 28.13
N LEU A 393 11.24 -8.29 28.89
CA LEU A 393 11.13 -8.45 30.34
C LEU A 393 10.61 -9.84 30.75
N SER A 394 9.97 -10.56 29.82
CA SER A 394 9.50 -11.92 30.03
C SER A 394 10.59 -12.97 29.90
N SER A 395 11.73 -12.66 29.29
CA SER A 395 12.84 -13.61 29.13
C SER A 395 13.36 -14.10 30.48
N GLY A 396 13.21 -15.40 30.71
CA GLY A 396 13.59 -16.02 31.99
C GLY A 396 12.66 -15.72 33.18
N ALA A 397 11.54 -15.05 32.97
CA ALA A 397 10.49 -14.85 33.98
C ALA A 397 9.77 -16.17 34.27
N GLY A 398 8.98 -16.20 35.36
CA GLY A 398 8.13 -17.35 35.66
C GLY A 398 6.83 -17.31 34.86
N ALA A 399 6.29 -18.47 34.50
CA ALA A 399 4.98 -18.57 33.86
C ALA A 399 4.06 -19.56 34.56
N ASP A 400 2.75 -19.32 34.53
CA ASP A 400 1.69 -20.22 34.96
C ASP A 400 0.39 -19.97 34.16
N GLY A 401 -0.65 -20.80 34.39
CA GLY A 401 -1.89 -20.65 33.64
C GLY A 401 -3.07 -21.45 34.22
N SER A 402 -4.23 -21.34 33.58
CA SER A 402 -5.46 -22.03 34.02
C SER A 402 -5.49 -23.54 33.72
N GLY A 403 -4.64 -24.00 32.81
CA GLY A 403 -4.52 -25.37 32.35
C GLY A 403 -3.65 -25.45 31.10
N LYS A 404 -3.22 -26.67 30.75
CA LYS A 404 -2.40 -26.89 29.57
C LYS A 404 -2.71 -28.20 28.87
N ALA A 405 -2.56 -28.26 27.57
CA ALA A 405 -2.66 -29.46 26.75
C ALA A 405 -1.48 -30.41 27.07
N SER A 406 -1.70 -31.72 26.86
CA SER A 406 -0.65 -32.70 27.01
C SER A 406 0.53 -32.44 26.09
N GLY A 407 1.75 -32.51 26.60
CA GLY A 407 2.97 -32.25 25.83
C GLY A 407 3.38 -30.78 25.74
N THR A 408 2.63 -29.83 26.37
CA THR A 408 3.00 -28.41 26.43
C THR A 408 3.40 -27.97 27.84
N SER A 409 4.06 -26.84 27.99
CA SER A 409 4.50 -26.27 29.26
C SER A 409 4.18 -24.77 29.34
N TYR A 410 3.90 -24.29 30.57
CA TYR A 410 3.76 -22.83 30.77
C TYR A 410 5.07 -22.10 30.54
N GLY A 411 6.22 -22.70 30.87
CA GLY A 411 7.53 -22.06 30.66
C GLY A 411 7.93 -21.84 29.19
N ASN A 412 7.25 -22.52 28.27
CA ASN A 412 7.53 -22.40 26.86
C ASN A 412 7.17 -21.00 26.26
N VAL A 413 6.42 -20.18 27.00
CA VAL A 413 6.06 -18.84 26.52
C VAL A 413 7.06 -17.76 26.93
N VAL A 414 8.16 -18.13 27.60
CA VAL A 414 9.21 -17.22 28.11
C VAL A 414 10.62 -17.76 27.88
N ASP A 415 10.78 -18.83 27.08
CA ASP A 415 12.05 -19.52 26.86
C ASP A 415 12.82 -19.03 25.62
N GLY A 416 12.21 -18.19 24.79
CA GLY A 416 12.80 -17.65 23.57
C GLY A 416 12.86 -18.63 22.41
N ASP A 417 12.19 -19.79 22.49
CA ASP A 417 12.19 -20.83 21.45
C ASP A 417 10.82 -20.93 20.76
N MET A 418 10.70 -20.35 19.57
CA MET A 418 9.48 -20.41 18.74
C MET A 418 9.07 -21.85 18.33
N GLY A 419 9.94 -22.84 18.55
CA GLY A 419 9.64 -24.26 18.33
C GLY A 419 8.89 -24.93 19.49
N THR A 420 8.78 -24.26 20.64
CA THR A 420 8.02 -24.71 21.82
C THR A 420 6.77 -23.86 22.01
N TYR A 421 5.77 -24.30 22.74
CA TYR A 421 4.56 -23.51 22.99
C TYR A 421 3.77 -23.99 24.20
N TRP A 422 2.94 -23.11 24.75
CA TRP A 422 1.81 -23.46 25.57
C TRP A 422 0.53 -23.51 24.73
N SER A 423 -0.35 -24.46 25.08
CA SER A 423 -1.72 -24.53 24.54
C SER A 423 -2.68 -24.79 25.72
N PRO A 424 -3.84 -24.16 25.78
CA PRO A 424 -4.84 -24.47 26.79
C PRO A 424 -5.35 -25.90 26.65
N SER A 425 -5.92 -26.45 27.70
CA SER A 425 -6.54 -27.78 27.67
C SER A 425 -7.85 -27.84 26.86
N GLY A 426 -8.36 -26.69 26.41
CA GLY A 426 -9.55 -26.51 25.60
C GLY A 426 -9.35 -25.39 24.56
N SER A 427 -10.45 -24.80 24.07
CA SER A 427 -10.42 -23.71 23.13
C SER A 427 -10.15 -22.34 23.77
N THR A 428 -10.22 -22.23 25.09
CA THR A 428 -10.00 -21.00 25.87
C THR A 428 -9.12 -21.30 27.07
N GLY A 429 -8.45 -20.29 27.60
CA GLY A 429 -7.59 -20.46 28.77
C GLY A 429 -6.77 -19.21 29.06
N ARG A 430 -6.06 -19.25 30.19
CA ARG A 430 -5.17 -18.17 30.63
C ARG A 430 -3.74 -18.66 30.67
N ILE A 431 -2.82 -17.85 30.15
CA ILE A 431 -1.38 -17.94 30.37
C ILE A 431 -0.91 -16.63 31.04
N SER A 432 0.03 -16.73 31.96
CA SER A 432 0.49 -15.57 32.74
C SER A 432 2.01 -15.57 32.83
N VAL A 433 2.58 -14.37 32.80
CA VAL A 433 3.99 -14.07 33.09
C VAL A 433 4.08 -13.42 34.46
N LYS A 434 5.11 -13.77 35.25
CA LYS A 434 5.33 -13.26 36.62
C LYS A 434 6.80 -12.99 36.90
N TRP A 435 7.05 -11.92 37.62
CA TRP A 435 8.39 -11.46 37.97
C TRP A 435 8.62 -11.50 39.48
N ALA A 436 9.90 -11.57 39.88
CA ALA A 436 10.29 -11.57 41.31
C ALA A 436 10.14 -10.19 41.96
N SER A 437 10.16 -9.11 41.17
CA SER A 437 9.96 -7.72 41.59
C SER A 437 8.99 -7.01 40.64
N ASP A 438 8.53 -5.85 41.03
CA ASP A 438 7.70 -5.02 40.20
C ASP A 438 8.44 -4.64 38.91
N VAL A 439 7.73 -4.72 37.77
CA VAL A 439 8.19 -4.27 36.44
C VAL A 439 7.12 -3.33 35.83
N THR A 440 7.54 -2.37 35.03
CA THR A 440 6.62 -1.55 34.28
C THR A 440 6.55 -2.10 32.84
N VAL A 441 5.35 -2.43 32.38
CA VAL A 441 5.06 -2.94 31.04
C VAL A 441 4.20 -1.91 30.32
N SER A 442 4.55 -1.61 29.08
CA SER A 442 3.76 -0.78 28.18
C SER A 442 3.38 -1.50 26.88
N THR A 443 4.15 -2.54 26.50
CA THR A 443 3.90 -3.29 25.29
C THR A 443 4.04 -4.80 25.55
N ILE A 444 3.15 -5.56 24.95
CA ILE A 444 3.07 -7.02 25.01
C ILE A 444 3.12 -7.54 23.58
N ASN A 445 3.85 -8.64 23.34
CA ASN A 445 3.78 -9.34 22.08
C ASN A 445 3.44 -10.81 22.31
N ILE A 446 2.35 -11.25 21.70
CA ILE A 446 1.89 -12.65 21.74
C ILE A 446 2.22 -13.29 20.41
N ARG A 447 3.03 -14.34 20.43
CA ARG A 447 3.44 -15.05 19.22
C ARG A 447 2.83 -16.45 19.18
N GLU A 448 2.20 -16.78 18.05
CA GLU A 448 1.67 -18.12 17.81
C GLU A 448 2.76 -19.05 17.26
N ALA A 449 2.70 -20.31 17.64
CA ALA A 449 3.60 -21.33 17.10
C ALA A 449 3.29 -21.63 15.62
N ALA A 450 4.31 -22.02 14.86
CA ALA A 450 4.19 -22.38 13.46
C ALA A 450 3.07 -23.40 13.18
N GLY A 451 2.19 -23.08 12.23
CA GLY A 451 1.01 -23.88 11.87
C GLY A 451 -0.18 -23.70 12.83
N ALA A 452 -0.17 -22.67 13.67
CA ALA A 452 -1.29 -22.28 14.52
C ALA A 452 -1.66 -20.79 14.36
N GLU A 453 -1.12 -20.13 13.36
CA GLU A 453 -1.34 -18.72 13.07
C GLU A 453 -2.83 -18.44 12.85
N GLY A 454 -3.35 -17.41 13.56
CA GLY A 454 -4.75 -17.02 13.51
C GLY A 454 -5.71 -17.92 14.32
N ASN A 455 -5.22 -18.87 15.09
CA ASN A 455 -6.04 -19.71 15.96
C ASN A 455 -6.48 -18.99 17.24
N ILE A 456 -5.73 -17.99 17.72
CA ILE A 456 -6.16 -17.12 18.81
C ILE A 456 -7.28 -16.22 18.27
N GLY A 457 -8.45 -16.34 18.86
CA GLY A 457 -9.60 -15.47 18.58
C GLY A 457 -9.63 -14.27 19.53
N SER A 458 -10.73 -14.07 20.24
CA SER A 458 -10.85 -12.97 21.22
C SER A 458 -10.05 -13.23 22.48
N TRP A 459 -9.51 -12.14 23.06
CA TRP A 459 -8.72 -12.19 24.28
C TRP A 459 -8.87 -10.90 25.12
N ARG A 460 -8.36 -10.95 26.34
CA ARG A 460 -8.11 -9.79 27.19
C ARG A 460 -6.78 -9.93 27.95
N VAL A 461 -6.12 -8.79 28.16
CA VAL A 461 -4.95 -8.66 29.05
C VAL A 461 -5.44 -8.12 30.39
N VAL A 462 -4.99 -8.73 31.48
CA VAL A 462 -5.49 -8.41 32.81
C VAL A 462 -4.30 -8.32 33.79
N ASP A 463 -4.27 -7.25 34.59
CA ASP A 463 -3.42 -7.22 35.79
C ASP A 463 -3.91 -8.29 36.75
N HIS A 464 -3.02 -9.20 37.12
CA HIS A 464 -3.39 -10.34 37.96
C HIS A 464 -3.83 -9.95 39.35
N ASP A 465 -3.20 -8.94 39.95
CA ASP A 465 -3.37 -8.58 41.34
C ASP A 465 -4.60 -7.66 41.57
N SER A 466 -4.81 -6.70 40.70
CA SER A 466 -5.99 -5.79 40.75
C SER A 466 -7.22 -6.43 40.10
N GLY A 467 -7.03 -7.24 39.06
CA GLY A 467 -8.09 -7.78 38.23
C GLY A 467 -8.55 -6.77 37.14
N ASP A 468 -7.85 -5.64 36.97
CA ASP A 468 -8.16 -4.64 35.96
C ASP A 468 -7.85 -5.17 34.57
N VAL A 469 -8.74 -4.91 33.62
CA VAL A 469 -8.54 -5.22 32.20
C VAL A 469 -7.73 -4.10 31.58
N LEU A 470 -6.51 -4.41 31.15
CA LEU A 470 -5.56 -3.46 30.56
C LEU A 470 -5.78 -3.31 29.03
N ALA A 471 -6.17 -4.39 28.38
CA ALA A 471 -6.50 -4.38 26.95
C ALA A 471 -7.45 -5.52 26.57
N THR A 472 -8.15 -5.37 25.44
CA THR A 472 -8.98 -6.43 24.83
C THR A 472 -8.79 -6.41 23.32
N GLY A 473 -8.86 -7.57 22.68
CA GLY A 473 -8.69 -7.64 21.23
C GLY A 473 -8.94 -9.03 20.67
N SER A 474 -8.39 -9.26 19.48
CA SER A 474 -8.45 -10.56 18.79
C SER A 474 -7.17 -10.79 17.98
N GLY A 475 -6.81 -12.07 17.80
CA GLY A 475 -5.58 -12.47 17.13
C GLY A 475 -4.34 -12.38 18.04
N ALA A 476 -3.20 -12.82 17.53
CA ALA A 476 -1.89 -12.66 18.16
C ALA A 476 -1.21 -11.39 17.63
N GLY A 477 -0.12 -10.95 18.23
CA GLY A 477 0.69 -9.82 17.81
C GLY A 477 0.98 -8.85 18.95
N VAL A 478 1.37 -7.63 18.59
CA VAL A 478 1.73 -6.56 19.52
C VAL A 478 0.46 -5.92 20.10
N ILE A 479 0.51 -5.66 21.40
CA ILE A 479 -0.58 -5.09 22.21
C ILE A 479 0.01 -3.97 23.07
N ASP A 480 -0.35 -2.74 22.78
CA ASP A 480 0.03 -1.60 23.60
C ASP A 480 -0.97 -1.39 24.74
N ILE A 481 -0.43 -1.05 25.90
CA ILE A 481 -1.18 -0.72 27.11
C ILE A 481 -0.62 0.54 27.74
N ASP A 482 -1.42 1.24 28.53
CA ASP A 482 -0.89 2.31 29.38
C ASP A 482 0.22 1.76 30.27
N PRO A 483 1.38 2.46 30.43
CA PRO A 483 2.49 1.98 31.24
C PRO A 483 2.03 1.56 32.64
N THR A 484 2.02 0.27 32.92
CA THR A 484 1.47 -0.32 34.16
C THR A 484 2.55 -1.06 34.92
N THR A 485 2.73 -0.72 36.21
CA THR A 485 3.68 -1.40 37.11
C THR A 485 2.99 -2.55 37.81
N LEU A 486 3.49 -3.77 37.62
CA LEU A 486 2.86 -4.99 38.10
C LEU A 486 3.89 -6.14 38.33
N ARG A 487 3.49 -7.18 39.00
CA ARG A 487 4.30 -8.40 39.26
C ARG A 487 3.86 -9.60 38.46
N LYS A 488 2.63 -9.53 37.93
CA LYS A 488 2.09 -10.64 37.15
C LYS A 488 1.02 -10.10 36.19
N ILE A 489 1.11 -10.51 34.93
CA ILE A 489 0.18 -10.20 33.89
C ILE A 489 -0.44 -11.45 33.29
N ASN A 490 -1.73 -11.38 32.97
CA ASN A 490 -2.47 -12.49 32.40
C ASN A 490 -2.84 -12.17 30.94
N PHE A 491 -2.64 -13.11 30.05
CA PHE A 491 -3.25 -13.16 28.74
C PHE A 491 -4.36 -14.22 28.74
N GLU A 492 -5.59 -13.80 28.64
CA GLU A 492 -6.77 -14.66 28.71
C GLU A 492 -7.43 -14.80 27.35
N ILE A 493 -7.29 -15.97 26.73
CA ILE A 493 -7.99 -16.31 25.47
C ILE A 493 -9.44 -16.62 25.81
N THR A 494 -10.36 -15.79 25.33
CA THR A 494 -11.80 -15.87 25.55
C THR A 494 -12.57 -16.49 24.38
N GLY A 495 -11.94 -16.56 23.19
CA GLY A 495 -12.44 -17.23 22.00
C GLY A 495 -11.30 -17.70 21.11
N SER A 496 -11.53 -18.69 20.26
CA SER A 496 -10.52 -19.22 19.33
C SER A 496 -11.12 -19.65 18.00
N ASN A 497 -10.33 -19.55 16.93
CA ASN A 497 -10.67 -20.00 15.58
C ASN A 497 -10.15 -21.42 15.27
N GLY A 498 -9.35 -21.98 16.18
CA GLY A 498 -8.73 -23.31 16.10
C GLY A 498 -8.15 -23.69 17.44
N THR A 499 -7.11 -24.50 17.50
CA THR A 499 -6.39 -24.83 18.74
C THR A 499 -5.31 -23.79 18.99
N PRO A 500 -5.47 -22.87 19.98
CA PRO A 500 -4.47 -21.84 20.27
C PRO A 500 -3.14 -22.46 20.70
N ARG A 501 -2.02 -21.95 20.21
CA ARG A 501 -0.66 -22.33 20.59
C ARG A 501 0.19 -21.08 20.72
N VAL A 502 0.40 -20.62 21.95
CA VAL A 502 1.26 -19.48 22.26
C VAL A 502 2.70 -19.97 22.37
N ALA A 503 3.55 -19.56 21.43
CA ALA A 503 4.99 -19.82 21.46
C ALA A 503 5.66 -18.86 22.43
N GLU A 504 5.43 -17.55 22.31
CA GLU A 504 6.03 -16.56 23.19
C GLU A 504 4.98 -15.55 23.72
N PHE A 505 5.16 -15.16 24.97
CA PHE A 505 4.48 -14.05 25.64
C PHE A 505 5.55 -13.06 26.10
N GLU A 506 5.89 -12.17 25.23
CA GLU A 506 6.93 -11.17 25.47
C GLU A 506 6.33 -9.90 26.08
N THR A 507 7.11 -9.18 26.89
CA THR A 507 6.69 -7.90 27.49
C THR A 507 7.85 -6.92 27.48
N TYR A 508 7.52 -5.64 27.28
CA TYR A 508 8.51 -4.57 27.11
C TYR A 508 8.11 -3.34 27.93
N ALA A 509 9.11 -2.60 28.39
CA ALA A 509 8.94 -1.24 28.90
C ALA A 509 9.00 -0.26 27.73
N GLY A 510 8.14 0.76 27.73
CA GLY A 510 8.23 1.87 26.78
C GLY A 510 9.35 2.85 27.16
#